data_bfead91caf3e0227eeec2c5bc1077c6d
#
_entry.id   bfead91caf3e0227eeec2c5bc1077c6d
#
_cell.length_a   1.000
_cell.length_b   1.000
_cell.length_c   1.000
_cell.angle_alpha   90.00
_cell.angle_beta   90.00
_cell.angle_gamma   90.00
#
_symmetry.space_group_name_H-M   'P 1'
#
loop_
_entity.id
_entity.type
_entity.pdbx_description
1 polymer ?
#
loop_
_entity_poly.entity_id
_entity_poly.type
_entity_poly.pdbx_seq_one_letter_code
_entity_poly.pdbx_strand_id
1 'polypeptide(L)'
;MVFCISLGCILIGKLDLVATLLSNFFVAAYALINFSVFHASITKSPGWRPAFKYYNAWVSLIGAILCVAVMFLMDPWTALATFAIVCILYLYINYRKPEANWGSSTQAQQFVWSLRSVQTLNDIPEHVKNYRPKILVLSGIPAHR
;
A
#
# COMPACT_ATOMS: atom_id res chain seq x y z
N MET A 1 -18.70 15.05 -17.44
CA MET A 1 -17.63 14.05 -17.57
C MET A 1 -18.13 12.70 -18.08
N VAL A 2 -19.13 12.07 -17.45
CA VAL A 2 -19.65 10.75 -17.85
C VAL A 2 -20.10 10.72 -19.32
N PHE A 3 -20.78 11.75 -19.81
CA PHE A 3 -21.22 11.86 -21.19
C PHE A 3 -20.07 11.85 -22.20
N CYS A 4 -18.96 12.54 -21.93
CA CYS A 4 -17.79 12.53 -22.81
C CYS A 4 -17.10 11.14 -22.89
N ILE A 5 -17.08 10.44 -21.75
CA ILE A 5 -16.53 9.07 -21.67
C ILE A 5 -17.43 8.10 -22.46
N SER A 6 -18.76 8.20 -22.28
CA SER A 6 -19.72 7.37 -23.00
C SER A 6 -19.65 7.62 -24.52
N LEU A 7 -19.54 8.88 -24.93
CA LEU A 7 -19.38 9.25 -26.34
C LEU A 7 -18.07 8.66 -26.92
N GLY A 8 -16.97 8.74 -26.17
CA GLY A 8 -15.70 8.13 -26.54
C GLY A 8 -15.79 6.62 -26.73
N CYS A 9 -16.46 5.93 -25.80
CA CYS A 9 -16.68 4.49 -25.90
C CYS A 9 -17.53 4.09 -27.12
N ILE A 10 -18.56 4.90 -27.45
CA ILE A 10 -19.39 4.66 -28.63
C ILE A 10 -18.60 4.87 -29.93
N LEU A 11 -17.70 5.86 -29.97
CA LEU A 11 -16.87 6.13 -31.14
C LEU A 11 -15.85 5.04 -31.44
N ILE A 12 -15.44 4.24 -30.46
CA ILE A 12 -14.55 3.08 -30.67
C ILE A 12 -15.22 2.00 -31.54
N GLY A 13 -16.55 1.92 -31.54
CA GLY A 13 -17.35 1.10 -32.47
C GLY A 13 -17.19 -0.42 -32.35
N LYS A 14 -16.28 -0.93 -31.52
CA LYS A 14 -16.08 -2.36 -31.28
C LYS A 14 -16.46 -2.70 -29.83
N LEU A 15 -17.61 -3.34 -29.67
CA LEU A 15 -18.16 -3.70 -28.36
C LEU A 15 -17.18 -4.57 -27.56
N ASP A 16 -16.51 -5.52 -28.22
CA ASP A 16 -15.56 -6.43 -27.59
C ASP A 16 -14.35 -5.71 -26.99
N LEU A 17 -13.83 -4.69 -27.67
CA LEU A 17 -12.73 -3.87 -27.15
C LEU A 17 -13.12 -3.09 -25.89
N VAL A 18 -14.32 -2.53 -25.89
CA VAL A 18 -14.83 -1.79 -24.72
C VAL A 18 -15.08 -2.73 -23.55
N ALA A 19 -15.64 -3.91 -23.80
CA ALA A 19 -15.86 -4.93 -22.78
C ALA A 19 -14.55 -5.44 -22.17
N THR A 20 -13.54 -5.70 -22.99
CA THR A 20 -12.20 -6.13 -22.52
C THR A 20 -11.52 -5.04 -21.69
N LEU A 21 -11.58 -3.78 -22.13
CA LEU A 21 -11.04 -2.64 -21.41
C LEU A 21 -11.72 -2.48 -20.04
N LEU A 22 -13.06 -2.56 -20.01
CA LEU A 22 -13.83 -2.47 -18.77
C LEU A 22 -13.46 -3.60 -17.80
N SER A 23 -13.37 -4.82 -18.30
CA SER A 23 -12.98 -5.99 -17.50
C SER A 23 -11.58 -5.82 -16.91
N ASN A 24 -10.61 -5.33 -17.70
CA ASN A 24 -9.26 -5.06 -17.22
C ASN A 24 -9.24 -3.99 -16.11
N PHE A 25 -10.06 -2.95 -16.18
CA PHE A 25 -10.18 -1.98 -15.10
C PHE A 25 -10.72 -2.59 -13.80
N PHE A 26 -11.72 -3.47 -13.89
CA PHE A 26 -12.23 -4.17 -12.71
C PHE A 26 -11.17 -5.07 -12.09
N VAL A 27 -10.47 -5.85 -12.90
CA VAL A 27 -9.42 -6.75 -12.42
C VAL A 27 -8.26 -5.96 -11.82
N ALA A 28 -7.89 -4.81 -12.41
CA ALA A 28 -6.90 -3.88 -11.84
C ALA A 28 -7.35 -3.34 -10.47
N ALA A 29 -8.62 -2.97 -10.33
CA ALA A 29 -9.16 -2.53 -9.05
C ALA A 29 -9.07 -3.64 -7.98
N TYR A 30 -9.41 -4.88 -8.33
CA TYR A 30 -9.26 -6.02 -7.41
C TYR A 30 -7.79 -6.30 -7.06
N ALA A 31 -6.86 -6.16 -8.02
CA ALA A 31 -5.43 -6.27 -7.76
C ALA A 31 -4.98 -5.22 -6.73
N LEU A 32 -5.39 -3.97 -6.90
CA LEU A 32 -5.07 -2.87 -5.97
C LEU A 32 -5.67 -3.09 -4.58
N ILE A 33 -6.92 -3.57 -4.48
CA ILE A 33 -7.56 -3.88 -3.20
C ILE A 33 -6.77 -4.99 -2.48
N ASN A 34 -6.47 -6.10 -3.16
CA ASN A 34 -5.72 -7.20 -2.58
C ASN A 34 -4.31 -6.76 -2.15
N PHE A 35 -3.64 -5.94 -2.95
CA PHE A 35 -2.35 -5.38 -2.60
C PHE A 35 -2.42 -4.45 -1.38
N SER A 36 -3.44 -3.60 -1.30
CA SER A 36 -3.66 -2.71 -0.16
C SER A 36 -3.89 -3.49 1.13
N VAL A 37 -4.66 -4.56 1.08
CA VAL A 37 -4.90 -5.48 2.20
C VAL A 37 -3.60 -6.15 2.66
N PHE A 38 -2.79 -6.64 1.72
CA PHE A 38 -1.47 -7.20 2.00
C PHE A 38 -0.56 -6.16 2.68
N HIS A 39 -0.46 -4.96 2.12
CA HIS A 39 0.36 -3.88 2.66
C HIS A 39 -0.09 -3.46 4.08
N ALA A 40 -1.39 -3.30 4.30
CA ALA A 40 -1.95 -2.97 5.62
C ALA A 40 -1.63 -4.04 6.66
N SER A 41 -1.59 -5.31 6.25
CA SER A 41 -1.26 -6.44 7.14
C SER A 41 0.20 -6.48 7.55
N ILE A 42 1.12 -6.15 6.64
CA ILE A 42 2.56 -6.08 6.95
C ILE A 42 2.84 -4.88 7.86
N THR A 43 2.23 -3.75 7.57
CA THR A 43 2.40 -2.51 8.35
C THR A 43 1.88 -2.67 9.79
N LYS A 44 0.93 -3.60 10.03
CA LYS A 44 0.30 -3.82 11.34
C LYS A 44 -0.14 -2.51 11.99
N SER A 45 -0.79 -1.63 11.21
CA SER A 45 -1.28 -0.37 11.75
C SER A 45 -2.27 -0.61 12.90
N PRO A 46 -2.29 0.23 13.95
CA PRO A 46 -3.13 0.01 15.14
C PRO A 46 -4.63 -0.15 14.83
N GLY A 47 -5.11 0.47 13.75
CA GLY A 47 -6.50 0.36 13.28
C GLY A 47 -6.80 -0.88 12.43
N TRP A 48 -5.79 -1.64 12.00
CA TRP A 48 -5.99 -2.80 11.15
C TRP A 48 -6.23 -4.05 11.97
N ARG A 49 -7.50 -4.46 12.07
CA ARG A 49 -7.93 -5.64 12.81
C ARG A 49 -8.87 -6.49 11.93
N PRO A 50 -8.32 -7.34 11.04
CA PRO A 50 -9.17 -8.22 10.22
C PRO A 50 -9.94 -9.19 11.14
N ALA A 51 -11.27 -9.17 11.04
CA ALA A 51 -12.13 -10.03 11.83
C ALA A 51 -12.31 -11.44 11.21
N PHE A 52 -11.85 -11.64 9.98
CA PHE A 52 -12.04 -12.91 9.29
C PHE A 52 -11.04 -13.97 9.78
N LYS A 53 -11.56 -15.11 10.23
CA LYS A 53 -10.78 -16.20 10.85
C LYS A 53 -9.70 -16.80 9.93
N TYR A 54 -9.97 -16.86 8.61
CA TYR A 54 -9.06 -17.44 7.62
C TYR A 54 -8.23 -16.37 6.88
N TYR A 55 -8.18 -15.18 7.44
CA TYR A 55 -7.40 -14.10 6.86
C TYR A 55 -5.91 -14.41 6.90
N ASN A 56 -5.26 -14.33 5.73
CA ASN A 56 -3.82 -14.45 5.60
C ASN A 56 -3.29 -13.39 4.61
N ALA A 57 -2.29 -12.63 5.03
CA ALA A 57 -1.66 -11.60 4.20
C ALA A 57 -1.11 -12.17 2.89
N TRP A 58 -0.51 -13.35 2.94
CA TRP A 58 0.08 -13.99 1.76
C TRP A 58 -0.97 -14.40 0.72
N VAL A 59 -2.15 -14.79 1.16
CA VAL A 59 -3.27 -15.09 0.25
C VAL A 59 -3.70 -13.85 -0.51
N SER A 60 -3.72 -12.69 0.15
CA SER A 60 -4.01 -11.41 -0.53
C SER A 60 -2.95 -11.05 -1.55
N LEU A 61 -1.67 -11.29 -1.26
CA LEU A 61 -0.60 -11.07 -2.23
C LEU A 61 -0.75 -12.00 -3.45
N ILE A 62 -1.01 -13.29 -3.23
CA ILE A 62 -1.25 -14.26 -4.31
C ILE A 62 -2.46 -13.80 -5.14
N GLY A 63 -3.54 -13.35 -4.50
CA GLY A 63 -4.71 -12.80 -5.18
C GLY A 63 -4.38 -11.60 -6.06
N ALA A 64 -3.55 -10.68 -5.58
CA ALA A 64 -3.09 -9.54 -6.38
C ALA A 64 -2.28 -9.98 -7.61
N ILE A 65 -1.33 -10.91 -7.44
CA ILE A 65 -0.51 -11.45 -8.53
C ILE A 65 -1.39 -12.18 -9.55
N LEU A 66 -2.36 -12.95 -9.09
CA LEU A 66 -3.30 -13.68 -9.94
C LEU A 66 -4.16 -12.72 -10.77
N CYS A 67 -4.67 -11.64 -10.19
CA CYS A 67 -5.39 -10.60 -10.92
C CYS A 67 -4.52 -9.99 -12.02
N VAL A 68 -3.27 -9.63 -11.73
CA VAL A 68 -2.35 -9.09 -12.72
C VAL A 68 -2.09 -10.12 -13.84
N ALA A 69 -1.88 -11.39 -13.49
CA ALA A 69 -1.70 -12.45 -14.49
C ALA A 69 -2.92 -12.60 -15.40
N VAL A 70 -4.12 -12.58 -14.86
CA VAL A 70 -5.37 -12.64 -15.62
C VAL A 70 -5.50 -11.46 -16.60
N MET A 71 -5.13 -10.23 -16.16
CA MET A 71 -5.14 -9.06 -17.06
C MET A 71 -4.28 -9.29 -18.30
N PHE A 72 -3.07 -9.81 -18.13
CA PHE A 72 -2.16 -10.07 -19.26
C PHE A 72 -2.58 -11.27 -20.12
N LEU A 73 -3.27 -12.25 -19.53
CA LEU A 73 -3.82 -13.39 -20.27
C LEU A 73 -5.04 -13.00 -21.13
N MET A 74 -5.84 -12.04 -20.69
CA MET A 74 -7.00 -11.57 -21.46
C MET A 74 -6.57 -10.79 -22.70
N ASP A 75 -5.81 -9.74 -22.54
CA ASP A 75 -5.27 -8.93 -23.62
C ASP A 75 -4.08 -8.08 -23.13
N PRO A 76 -2.87 -8.35 -23.61
CA PRO A 76 -1.66 -7.67 -23.13
C PRO A 76 -1.65 -6.18 -23.47
N TRP A 77 -2.26 -5.75 -24.58
CA TRP A 77 -2.26 -4.34 -24.97
C TRP A 77 -3.15 -3.48 -24.08
N THR A 78 -4.37 -3.96 -23.81
CA THR A 78 -5.28 -3.25 -22.90
C THR A 78 -4.80 -3.34 -21.45
N ALA A 79 -4.10 -4.42 -21.05
CA ALA A 79 -3.46 -4.53 -19.74
C ALA A 79 -2.38 -3.46 -19.56
N LEU A 80 -1.49 -3.27 -20.53
CA LEU A 80 -0.47 -2.23 -20.51
C LEU A 80 -1.08 -0.81 -20.45
N ALA A 81 -2.12 -0.57 -21.25
CA ALA A 81 -2.83 0.71 -21.24
C ALA A 81 -3.45 0.99 -19.84
N THR A 82 -4.12 -0.01 -19.26
CA THR A 82 -4.71 0.09 -17.92
C THR A 82 -3.64 0.34 -16.86
N PHE A 83 -2.51 -0.37 -16.94
CA PHE A 83 -1.39 -0.19 -16.02
C PHE A 83 -0.80 1.22 -16.12
N ALA A 84 -0.62 1.75 -17.33
CA ALA A 84 -0.15 3.12 -17.55
C ALA A 84 -1.11 4.15 -16.92
N ILE A 85 -2.42 3.98 -17.11
CA ILE A 85 -3.43 4.86 -16.52
C ILE A 85 -3.36 4.82 -14.99
N VAL A 86 -3.26 3.63 -14.39
CA VAL A 86 -3.13 3.47 -12.92
C VAL A 86 -1.87 4.14 -12.40
N CYS A 87 -0.73 3.98 -13.10
CA CYS A 87 0.52 4.65 -12.74
C CYS A 87 0.42 6.17 -12.82
N ILE A 88 -0.20 6.70 -13.88
CA ILE A 88 -0.41 8.16 -14.05
C ILE A 88 -1.30 8.69 -12.93
N LEU A 89 -2.38 8.00 -12.59
CA LEU A 89 -3.27 8.38 -11.49
C LEU A 89 -2.53 8.35 -10.14
N TYR A 90 -1.72 7.34 -9.90
CA TYR A 90 -0.89 7.24 -8.70
C TYR A 90 0.08 8.42 -8.58
N LEU A 91 0.81 8.74 -9.67
CA LEU A 91 1.72 9.87 -9.71
C LEU A 91 1.00 11.20 -9.51
N TYR A 92 -0.18 11.36 -10.13
CA TYR A 92 -1.01 12.54 -9.96
C TYR A 92 -1.46 12.73 -8.51
N ILE A 93 -1.94 11.68 -7.86
CA ILE A 93 -2.37 11.72 -6.45
C ILE A 93 -1.18 12.03 -5.54
N ASN A 94 -0.02 11.41 -5.81
CA ASN A 94 1.19 11.64 -5.03
C ASN A 94 1.71 13.09 -5.18
N TYR A 95 1.59 13.66 -6.38
CA TYR A 95 1.96 15.07 -6.63
C TYR A 95 0.99 16.05 -5.96
N ARG A 96 -0.29 15.80 -6.06
CA ARG A 96 -1.34 16.69 -5.50
C ARG A 96 -1.35 16.69 -3.98
N LYS A 97 -0.85 15.66 -3.32
CA LYS A 97 -0.83 15.48 -1.86
C LYS A 97 -2.14 15.99 -1.26
N PRO A 98 -3.27 15.31 -1.46
CA PRO A 98 -4.53 15.74 -0.85
C PRO A 98 -4.29 15.91 0.65
N GLU A 99 -4.74 17.02 1.23
CA GLU A 99 -4.59 17.37 2.65
C GLU A 99 -5.40 16.43 3.57
N ALA A 100 -5.30 15.14 3.31
CA ALA A 100 -5.89 14.14 4.16
C ALA A 100 -4.87 13.80 5.27
N ASN A 101 -5.20 14.17 6.48
CA ASN A 101 -4.38 14.01 7.69
C ASN A 101 -4.23 12.53 8.12
N TRP A 102 -4.22 11.61 7.16
CA TRP A 102 -4.19 10.17 7.44
C TRP A 102 -2.79 9.60 7.64
N GLY A 103 -1.77 10.42 7.48
CA GLY A 103 -0.37 9.99 7.53
C GLY A 103 0.02 9.11 6.33
N SER A 104 1.32 8.97 6.10
CA SER A 104 1.83 8.06 5.07
C SER A 104 1.92 6.64 5.63
N SER A 105 1.40 5.64 4.90
CA SER A 105 1.55 4.22 5.25
C SER A 105 3.02 3.81 5.42
N THR A 106 3.92 4.40 4.63
CA THR A 106 5.37 4.18 4.72
C THR A 106 5.95 4.74 6.01
N GLN A 107 5.51 5.91 6.46
CA GLN A 107 5.92 6.47 7.75
C GLN A 107 5.43 5.61 8.91
N ALA A 108 4.18 5.15 8.86
CA ALA A 108 3.63 4.24 9.86
C ALA A 108 4.43 2.93 9.94
N GLN A 109 4.81 2.38 8.80
CA GLN A 109 5.63 1.18 8.72
C GLN A 109 7.03 1.39 9.30
N GLN A 110 7.69 2.49 8.92
CA GLN A 110 9.00 2.86 9.47
C GLN A 110 8.95 3.05 10.99
N PHE A 111 7.92 3.71 11.49
CA PHE A 111 7.72 3.90 12.93
C PHE A 111 7.58 2.56 13.66
N VAL A 112 6.71 1.66 13.16
CA VAL A 112 6.50 0.33 13.77
C VAL A 112 7.79 -0.51 13.73
N TRP A 113 8.54 -0.46 12.65
CA TRP A 113 9.81 -1.18 12.53
C TRP A 113 10.86 -0.62 13.49
N SER A 114 10.99 0.71 13.56
CA SER A 114 11.91 1.36 14.50
C SER A 114 11.57 1.02 15.94
N LEU A 115 10.30 1.08 16.31
CA LEU A 115 9.84 0.74 17.65
C LEU A 115 10.17 -0.72 18.01
N ARG A 116 9.91 -1.67 17.10
CA ARG A 116 10.27 -3.08 17.31
C ARG A 116 11.77 -3.29 17.41
N SER A 117 12.55 -2.62 16.57
CA SER A 117 14.01 -2.70 16.62
C SER A 117 14.53 -2.21 17.97
N VAL A 118 13.98 -1.13 18.52
CA VAL A 118 14.34 -0.63 19.85
C VAL A 118 13.93 -1.62 20.95
N GLN A 119 12.73 -2.20 20.86
CA GLN A 119 12.28 -3.21 21.82
C GLN A 119 13.19 -4.45 21.78
N THR A 120 13.46 -4.99 20.59
CA THR A 120 14.38 -6.14 20.44
C THR A 120 15.78 -5.79 20.96
N LEU A 121 16.25 -4.56 20.72
CA LEU A 121 17.54 -4.11 21.23
C LEU A 121 17.59 -4.09 22.75
N ASN A 122 16.48 -3.79 23.40
CA ASN A 122 16.40 -3.78 24.86
C ASN A 122 16.44 -5.20 25.47
N ASP A 123 15.94 -6.19 24.72
CA ASP A 123 15.90 -7.60 25.17
C ASP A 123 17.22 -8.34 24.91
N ILE A 124 18.16 -7.75 24.16
CA ILE A 124 19.47 -8.36 23.89
C ILE A 124 20.36 -8.22 25.13
N PRO A 125 20.87 -9.33 25.71
CA PRO A 125 21.75 -9.29 26.86
C PRO A 125 23.04 -8.52 26.57
N GLU A 126 23.58 -7.84 27.55
CA GLU A 126 24.85 -7.12 27.43
C GLU A 126 25.98 -8.11 27.20
N HIS A 127 26.72 -7.92 26.11
CA HIS A 127 27.90 -8.69 25.76
C HIS A 127 28.99 -7.75 25.23
N VAL A 128 30.26 -8.13 25.38
CA VAL A 128 31.43 -7.34 24.93
C VAL A 128 31.31 -6.89 23.46
N LYS A 129 30.70 -7.71 22.60
CA LYS A 129 30.45 -7.38 21.19
C LYS A 129 29.29 -6.38 20.98
N ASN A 130 28.45 -6.18 22.00
CA ASN A 130 27.25 -5.33 21.94
C ASN A 130 27.43 -4.12 22.87
N TYR A 131 28.62 -3.49 22.84
CA TYR A 131 28.92 -2.34 23.66
C TYR A 131 27.92 -1.20 23.39
N ARG A 132 27.22 -0.78 24.44
CA ARG A 132 26.31 0.37 24.43
C ARG A 132 26.84 1.43 25.38
N PRO A 133 27.18 2.64 24.91
CA PRO A 133 27.52 3.71 25.79
C PRO A 133 26.30 4.08 26.67
N LYS A 134 26.44 3.93 28.00
CA LYS A 134 25.44 4.38 28.96
C LYS A 134 25.71 5.83 29.30
N ILE A 135 24.80 6.74 28.96
CA ILE A 135 24.91 8.15 29.30
C ILE A 135 23.95 8.41 30.46
N LEU A 136 24.47 8.77 31.61
CA LEU A 136 23.69 9.24 32.75
C LEU A 136 23.52 10.76 32.63
N VAL A 137 22.30 11.20 32.35
CA VAL A 137 21.95 12.63 32.34
C VAL A 137 21.38 13.00 33.71
N LEU A 138 22.17 13.70 34.48
CA LEU A 138 21.71 14.28 35.75
C LEU A 138 21.06 15.65 35.44
N SER A 139 19.73 15.65 35.25
CA SER A 139 18.99 16.90 35.19
C SER A 139 18.75 17.44 36.59
N GLY A 140 19.31 18.60 36.90
CA GLY A 140 19.01 19.30 38.14
C GLY A 140 17.53 19.64 38.24
N ILE A 141 16.99 19.68 39.45
CA ILE A 141 15.63 20.12 39.72
C ILE A 141 15.48 21.55 39.20
N PRO A 142 14.50 21.84 38.30
CA PRO A 142 14.27 23.20 37.87
C PRO A 142 14.02 24.10 39.07
N ALA A 143 14.95 25.02 39.32
CA ALA A 143 14.73 26.02 40.34
C ALA A 143 13.52 26.84 39.97
N HIS A 144 12.42 26.70 40.71
CA HIS A 144 11.30 27.61 40.59
C HIS A 144 11.79 29.03 40.96
N ARG A 145 11.88 29.88 39.94
CA ARG A 145 11.90 31.32 40.07
C ARG A 145 10.50 31.87 39.88
#